data_5344df34232cc648972a981ce328b8f1
#
_entry.id   5344df34232cc648972a981ce328b8f1
#
_cell.length_a   1.000
_cell.length_b   1.000
_cell.length_c   1.000
_cell.angle_alpha   90.00
_cell.angle_beta   90.00
_cell.angle_gamma   90.00
#
_symmetry.space_group_name_H-M   'P 1'
#
loop_
_entity.id
_entity.type
_entity.pdbx_description
1 polymer ?
#
loop_
_entity_poly.entity_id
_entity_poly.type
_entity_poly.pdbx_seq_one_letter_code
_entity_poly.pdbx_strand_id
1 'polypeptide(L)'
;MLFRSLDRTFVDGRPVDVQEEIVWERPFCNLIRFARDLPASAPPQPKLLIVAPMSGHYATLLRGTVESFLPHFDVYVTDWTDARMVPVALGTFDLDDYIDYLIDICRALGADGAPVHTLGVCQPSVPLIAAVAVMERAGDPASPASMTLMGGPIDTRRSPTAVNTLAERRGPDWFARNCIVRVPFPYPGFGREVYPGFLQLSGFMAMNLDRHVNAHLEMFHHLVEGDGDSAEKHREFYDEYMAVMDLDAAYYLQTVETVFVRHALPKGEMRHRGELVDLSTIRRAALMTVEGEKDDISGVGQTQAAIDLCVNIPQERKRHYLQLGVGHYGIFNGSRFRKEIAPRIREFISDAGRVRARSAKSGEVVA
;
A
#
# COMPACT_ATOMS: atom_id res chain seq x y z
N MET A 1 11.30 -14.95 9.09
CA MET A 1 10.09 -14.34 9.70
C MET A 1 10.29 -12.84 9.66
N LEU A 2 9.55 -12.17 8.77
CA LEU A 2 9.70 -10.72 8.52
C LEU A 2 9.00 -9.90 9.61
N PHE A 3 7.79 -10.31 9.97
CA PHE A 3 6.98 -9.66 10.99
C PHE A 3 7.18 -10.34 12.36
N ARG A 4 8.30 -10.08 13.02
CA ARG A 4 8.61 -10.67 14.36
C ARG A 4 7.39 -10.56 15.29
N SER A 5 7.07 -11.66 16.01
CA SER A 5 5.96 -11.77 16.97
C SER A 5 4.51 -11.59 16.43
N LEU A 6 4.26 -11.74 15.10
CA LEU A 6 2.92 -12.00 14.57
C LEU A 6 2.64 -13.52 14.51
N ASP A 7 2.87 -14.22 15.60
CA ASP A 7 2.73 -15.66 15.72
C ASP A 7 1.34 -16.11 16.22
N ARG A 8 0.49 -15.17 16.60
CA ARG A 8 -0.86 -15.43 17.14
C ARG A 8 -1.85 -14.33 16.84
N THR A 9 -3.12 -14.71 16.62
CA THR A 9 -4.27 -13.83 16.52
C THR A 9 -5.48 -14.41 17.26
N PHE A 10 -6.60 -13.68 17.29
CA PHE A 10 -7.86 -14.17 17.87
C PHE A 10 -8.93 -14.25 16.79
N VAL A 11 -9.55 -15.42 16.62
CA VAL A 11 -10.70 -15.61 15.72
C VAL A 11 -11.86 -16.10 16.57
N ASP A 12 -12.98 -15.38 16.53
CA ASP A 12 -14.17 -15.64 17.36
C ASP A 12 -13.85 -15.83 18.86
N GLY A 13 -12.91 -15.00 19.37
CA GLY A 13 -12.47 -14.99 20.77
C GLY A 13 -11.52 -16.13 21.15
N ARG A 14 -11.09 -16.96 20.21
CA ARG A 14 -10.13 -18.06 20.44
C ARG A 14 -8.75 -17.69 19.91
N PRO A 15 -7.68 -17.97 20.64
CA PRO A 15 -6.32 -17.79 20.14
C PRO A 15 -6.06 -18.76 19.00
N VAL A 16 -5.43 -18.27 17.93
CA VAL A 16 -5.09 -19.03 16.73
C VAL A 16 -3.64 -18.72 16.38
N ASP A 17 -2.83 -19.75 16.16
CA ASP A 17 -1.45 -19.59 15.75
C ASP A 17 -1.38 -19.10 14.29
N VAL A 18 -0.36 -18.28 14.00
CA VAL A 18 -0.14 -17.65 12.69
C VAL A 18 1.26 -17.99 12.21
N GLN A 19 1.38 -18.35 10.94
CA GLN A 19 2.66 -18.61 10.28
C GLN A 19 2.78 -17.78 9.01
N GLU A 20 3.98 -17.23 8.77
CA GLU A 20 4.31 -16.54 7.52
C GLU A 20 4.69 -17.56 6.45
N GLU A 21 4.02 -17.51 5.29
CA GLU A 21 4.28 -18.36 4.13
C GLU A 21 4.54 -17.47 2.91
N ILE A 22 5.62 -17.69 2.18
CA ILE A 22 5.81 -17.08 0.86
C ILE A 22 5.01 -17.92 -0.14
N VAL A 23 3.97 -17.32 -0.73
CA VAL A 23 3.04 -18.01 -1.64
C VAL A 23 3.20 -17.60 -3.10
N TRP A 24 3.96 -16.54 -3.38
CA TRP A 24 4.33 -16.09 -4.72
C TRP A 24 5.65 -15.31 -4.62
N GLU A 25 6.50 -15.44 -5.64
CA GLU A 25 7.84 -14.84 -5.63
C GLU A 25 8.23 -14.30 -7.02
N ARG A 26 8.84 -13.14 -7.04
CA ARG A 26 9.49 -12.48 -8.17
C ARG A 26 10.74 -11.74 -7.68
N PRO A 27 11.68 -11.35 -8.54
CA PRO A 27 12.93 -10.73 -8.10
C PRO A 27 12.78 -9.51 -7.17
N PHE A 28 11.72 -8.71 -7.38
CA PHE A 28 11.51 -7.48 -6.62
C PHE A 28 10.38 -7.56 -5.57
N CYS A 29 9.67 -8.68 -5.47
CA CYS A 29 8.59 -8.83 -4.50
C CYS A 29 8.32 -10.28 -4.16
N ASN A 30 8.11 -10.55 -2.88
CA ASN A 30 7.46 -11.75 -2.38
C ASN A 30 6.02 -11.42 -1.97
N LEU A 31 5.13 -12.40 -2.06
CA LEU A 31 3.81 -12.32 -1.45
C LEU A 31 3.80 -13.20 -0.21
N ILE A 32 3.66 -12.55 0.95
CA ILE A 32 3.57 -13.25 2.24
C ILE A 32 2.10 -13.45 2.57
N ARG A 33 1.73 -14.71 2.88
CA ARG A 33 0.47 -15.09 3.50
C ARG A 33 0.68 -15.27 4.99
N PHE A 34 -0.23 -14.75 5.80
CA PHE A 34 -0.31 -15.04 7.23
C PHE A 34 -1.29 -16.20 7.46
N ALA A 35 -0.78 -17.41 7.29
CA ALA A 35 -1.56 -18.64 7.45
C ALA A 35 -1.96 -18.82 8.92
N ARG A 36 -3.26 -19.01 9.15
CA ARG A 36 -3.81 -19.23 10.50
C ARG A 36 -4.20 -20.69 10.66
N ASP A 37 -3.85 -21.29 11.81
CA ASP A 37 -4.23 -22.67 12.15
C ASP A 37 -5.72 -22.73 12.55
N LEU A 38 -6.58 -22.64 11.53
CA LEU A 38 -8.02 -22.72 11.68
C LEU A 38 -8.52 -24.16 11.52
N PRO A 39 -9.56 -24.58 12.28
CA PRO A 39 -10.19 -25.88 12.06
C PRO A 39 -10.65 -26.06 10.61
N ALA A 40 -10.52 -27.27 10.05
CA ALA A 40 -10.96 -27.58 8.69
C ALA A 40 -12.46 -27.27 8.44
N SER A 41 -13.27 -27.22 9.50
CA SER A 41 -14.69 -26.83 9.46
C SER A 41 -14.94 -25.33 9.50
N ALA A 42 -13.91 -24.51 9.67
CA ALA A 42 -14.09 -23.05 9.69
C ALA A 42 -14.54 -22.56 8.30
N PRO A 43 -15.49 -21.62 8.24
CA PRO A 43 -15.90 -21.06 6.96
C PRO A 43 -14.74 -20.32 6.31
N PRO A 44 -14.59 -20.40 4.96
CA PRO A 44 -13.55 -19.68 4.25
C PRO A 44 -13.72 -18.17 4.48
N GLN A 45 -12.62 -17.51 4.83
CA GLN A 45 -12.60 -16.07 5.03
C GLN A 45 -12.18 -15.35 3.73
N PRO A 46 -12.67 -14.12 3.50
CA PRO A 46 -12.28 -13.35 2.32
C PRO A 46 -10.78 -13.11 2.27
N LYS A 47 -10.20 -13.17 1.08
CA LYS A 47 -8.79 -12.84 0.85
C LYS A 47 -8.59 -11.33 0.85
N LEU A 48 -7.66 -10.83 1.65
CA LEU A 48 -7.26 -9.43 1.70
C LEU A 48 -5.80 -9.29 1.29
N LEU A 49 -5.55 -8.69 0.13
CA LEU A 49 -4.23 -8.29 -0.32
C LEU A 49 -3.92 -6.87 0.18
N ILE A 50 -2.97 -6.74 1.07
CA ILE A 50 -2.42 -5.46 1.51
C ILE A 50 -1.19 -5.16 0.64
N VAL A 51 -1.27 -4.11 -0.16
CA VAL A 51 -0.15 -3.64 -0.97
C VAL A 51 0.65 -2.64 -0.16
N ALA A 52 1.82 -3.08 0.30
CA ALA A 52 2.71 -2.27 1.10
C ALA A 52 3.35 -1.16 0.26
N PRO A 53 3.61 0.03 0.85
CA PRO A 53 4.28 1.11 0.12
C PRO A 53 5.70 0.72 -0.28
N MET A 54 6.03 0.96 -1.55
CA MET A 54 7.40 0.90 -2.06
C MET A 54 8.01 2.30 -2.01
N SER A 55 8.18 2.79 -0.78
CA SER A 55 8.60 4.16 -0.48
C SER A 55 9.82 4.22 0.44
N GLY A 56 10.67 3.20 0.41
CA GLY A 56 11.89 3.11 1.18
C GLY A 56 11.75 2.39 2.52
N HIS A 57 10.54 2.11 3.02
CA HIS A 57 10.31 1.30 4.22
C HIS A 57 9.97 -0.14 3.84
N TYR A 58 10.30 -1.08 4.73
CA TYR A 58 9.86 -2.47 4.60
C TYR A 58 8.38 -2.63 4.92
N ALA A 59 7.77 -3.71 4.44
CA ALA A 59 6.37 -4.05 4.69
C ALA A 59 6.01 -4.18 6.18
N THR A 60 7.00 -4.42 7.05
CA THR A 60 6.87 -4.48 8.51
C THR A 60 6.29 -3.21 9.13
N LEU A 61 6.42 -2.05 8.46
CA LEU A 61 5.75 -0.81 8.87
C LEU A 61 4.22 -0.97 8.96
N LEU A 62 3.64 -1.93 8.21
CA LEU A 62 2.20 -2.24 8.22
C LEU A 62 1.81 -3.32 9.24
N ARG A 63 2.69 -3.67 10.20
CA ARG A 63 2.42 -4.68 11.23
C ARG A 63 1.07 -4.47 11.90
N GLY A 64 0.78 -3.27 12.41
CA GLY A 64 -0.49 -2.96 13.06
C GLY A 64 -1.70 -3.04 12.13
N THR A 65 -1.51 -2.82 10.84
CA THR A 65 -2.53 -3.02 9.79
C THR A 65 -2.85 -4.51 9.65
N VAL A 66 -1.83 -5.33 9.49
CA VAL A 66 -1.95 -6.80 9.39
C VAL A 66 -2.67 -7.36 10.63
N GLU A 67 -2.19 -7.04 11.83
CA GLU A 67 -2.81 -7.45 13.10
C GLU A 67 -4.30 -7.16 13.16
N SER A 68 -4.71 -5.99 12.68
CA SER A 68 -6.11 -5.54 12.73
C SER A 68 -7.04 -6.34 11.81
N PHE A 69 -6.49 -6.93 10.74
CA PHE A 69 -7.28 -7.67 9.75
C PHE A 69 -7.17 -9.18 9.89
N LEU A 70 -6.12 -9.71 10.52
CA LEU A 70 -5.94 -11.15 10.75
C LEU A 70 -7.13 -11.88 11.39
N PRO A 71 -7.89 -11.29 12.35
CA PRO A 71 -9.06 -11.94 12.90
C PRO A 71 -10.17 -12.23 11.89
N HIS A 72 -10.21 -11.52 10.77
CA HIS A 72 -11.37 -11.44 9.87
C HIS A 72 -11.09 -11.86 8.42
N PHE A 73 -9.83 -11.93 8.01
CA PHE A 73 -9.42 -12.15 6.63
C PHE A 73 -8.28 -13.15 6.52
N ASP A 74 -8.21 -13.83 5.38
CA ASP A 74 -6.98 -14.50 4.92
C ASP A 74 -6.07 -13.41 4.33
N VAL A 75 -5.08 -12.96 5.12
CA VAL A 75 -4.28 -11.76 4.85
C VAL A 75 -3.03 -12.10 4.08
N TYR A 76 -2.81 -11.34 3.01
CA TYR A 76 -1.62 -11.37 2.16
C TYR A 76 -0.98 -9.99 2.12
N VAL A 77 0.34 -9.91 2.10
CA VAL A 77 1.08 -8.65 2.05
C VAL A 77 2.18 -8.73 1.00
N THR A 78 2.31 -7.70 0.16
CA THR A 78 3.48 -7.55 -0.72
C THR A 78 4.70 -7.19 0.12
N ASP A 79 5.74 -7.99 0.00
CA ASP A 79 7.05 -7.75 0.61
C ASP A 79 8.06 -7.40 -0.48
N TRP A 80 8.27 -6.10 -0.65
CA TRP A 80 9.18 -5.58 -1.68
C TRP A 80 10.62 -5.85 -1.29
N THR A 81 11.40 -6.33 -2.26
CA THR A 81 12.81 -6.63 -2.08
C THR A 81 13.64 -5.36 -2.19
N ASP A 82 14.57 -5.17 -1.26
CA ASP A 82 15.59 -4.14 -1.35
C ASP A 82 16.35 -4.26 -2.67
N ALA A 83 16.26 -3.25 -3.53
CA ALA A 83 16.84 -3.28 -4.88
C ALA A 83 18.36 -3.51 -4.86
N ARG A 84 19.05 -3.13 -3.78
CA ARG A 84 20.47 -3.39 -3.57
C ARG A 84 20.78 -4.90 -3.47
N MET A 85 19.77 -5.72 -3.15
CA MET A 85 19.90 -7.17 -3.04
C MET A 85 19.52 -7.91 -4.33
N VAL A 86 18.98 -7.22 -5.36
CA VAL A 86 18.56 -7.83 -6.62
C VAL A 86 19.67 -7.73 -7.65
N PRO A 87 20.25 -8.86 -8.11
CA PRO A 87 21.29 -8.87 -9.16
C PRO A 87 20.86 -8.13 -10.44
N VAL A 88 21.77 -7.37 -11.06
CA VAL A 88 21.49 -6.62 -12.29
C VAL A 88 21.00 -7.52 -13.44
N ALA A 89 21.49 -8.76 -13.49
CA ALA A 89 21.08 -9.75 -14.49
C ALA A 89 19.59 -10.11 -14.46
N LEU A 90 18.87 -9.82 -13.35
CA LEU A 90 17.42 -10.02 -13.23
C LEU A 90 16.59 -8.85 -13.79
N GLY A 91 17.22 -7.90 -14.45
CA GLY A 91 16.56 -6.76 -15.07
C GLY A 91 16.42 -5.55 -14.15
N THR A 92 15.67 -4.56 -14.62
CA THR A 92 15.23 -3.37 -13.88
C THR A 92 13.80 -3.54 -13.40
N PHE A 93 13.35 -2.62 -12.56
CA PHE A 93 11.97 -2.58 -12.09
C PHE A 93 11.44 -1.15 -12.22
N ASP A 94 10.35 -0.99 -12.93
CA ASP A 94 9.71 0.30 -13.16
C ASP A 94 8.23 0.33 -12.68
N LEU A 95 7.51 1.40 -12.96
CA LEU A 95 6.11 1.54 -12.56
C LEU A 95 5.19 0.59 -13.34
N ASP A 96 5.53 0.27 -14.59
CA ASP A 96 4.81 -0.70 -15.40
C ASP A 96 4.99 -2.12 -14.83
N ASP A 97 6.21 -2.47 -14.39
CA ASP A 97 6.49 -3.74 -13.72
C ASP A 97 5.71 -3.85 -12.40
N TYR A 98 5.58 -2.75 -11.66
CA TYR A 98 4.77 -2.73 -10.43
C TYR A 98 3.30 -3.10 -10.73
N ILE A 99 2.72 -2.48 -11.76
CA ILE A 99 1.34 -2.76 -12.18
C ILE A 99 1.22 -4.24 -12.60
N ASP A 100 2.17 -4.77 -13.39
CA ASP A 100 2.19 -6.18 -13.81
C ASP A 100 2.28 -7.13 -12.61
N TYR A 101 3.12 -6.83 -11.62
CA TYR A 101 3.22 -7.65 -10.40
C TYR A 101 1.88 -7.69 -9.65
N LEU A 102 1.18 -6.57 -9.52
CA LEU A 102 -0.13 -6.53 -8.87
C LEU A 102 -1.18 -7.34 -9.66
N ILE A 103 -1.16 -7.27 -10.99
CA ILE A 103 -2.04 -8.08 -11.85
C ILE A 103 -1.75 -9.57 -11.65
N ASP A 104 -0.48 -9.97 -11.68
CA ASP A 104 -0.07 -11.37 -11.48
C ASP A 104 -0.45 -11.89 -10.09
N ILE A 105 -0.26 -11.08 -9.04
CA ILE A 105 -0.66 -11.42 -7.67
C ILE A 105 -2.18 -11.58 -7.58
N CYS A 106 -2.96 -10.66 -8.16
CA CYS A 106 -4.42 -10.77 -8.17
C CYS A 106 -4.89 -12.03 -8.90
N ARG A 107 -4.26 -12.40 -10.03
CA ARG A 107 -4.54 -13.64 -10.76
C ARG A 107 -4.19 -14.88 -9.95
N ALA A 108 -3.01 -14.88 -9.28
CA ALA A 108 -2.61 -15.99 -8.43
C ALA A 108 -3.57 -16.19 -7.25
N LEU A 109 -3.99 -15.11 -6.58
CA LEU A 109 -4.94 -15.16 -5.48
C LEU A 109 -6.36 -15.50 -5.94
N GLY A 110 -6.78 -15.07 -7.12
CA GLY A 110 -8.11 -15.31 -7.69
C GLY A 110 -8.26 -16.64 -8.44
N ALA A 111 -7.21 -17.46 -8.53
CA ALA A 111 -7.19 -18.68 -9.34
C ALA A 111 -8.23 -19.72 -8.92
N ASP A 112 -8.64 -19.74 -7.65
CA ASP A 112 -9.71 -20.61 -7.12
C ASP A 112 -11.12 -20.01 -7.30
N GLY A 113 -11.25 -18.84 -7.93
CA GLY A 113 -12.52 -18.13 -8.12
C GLY A 113 -13.02 -17.38 -6.88
N ALA A 114 -12.33 -17.46 -5.73
CA ALA A 114 -12.69 -16.68 -4.57
C ALA A 114 -12.41 -15.18 -4.77
N PRO A 115 -13.27 -14.28 -4.27
CA PRO A 115 -13.06 -12.85 -4.42
C PRO A 115 -11.83 -12.39 -3.65
N VAL A 116 -11.01 -11.57 -4.33
CA VAL A 116 -9.86 -10.87 -3.72
C VAL A 116 -10.28 -9.44 -3.42
N HIS A 117 -9.97 -8.97 -2.22
CA HIS A 117 -10.11 -7.58 -1.81
C HIS A 117 -8.71 -6.97 -1.68
N THR A 118 -8.54 -5.72 -2.08
CA THR A 118 -7.23 -5.07 -2.06
C THR A 118 -7.23 -3.81 -1.20
N LEU A 119 -6.08 -3.55 -0.58
CA LEU A 119 -5.85 -2.37 0.24
C LEU A 119 -4.47 -1.81 -0.11
N GLY A 120 -4.44 -0.66 -0.78
CA GLY A 120 -3.21 0.06 -1.13
C GLY A 120 -2.95 1.17 -0.14
N VAL A 121 -1.80 1.09 0.56
CA VAL A 121 -1.43 2.09 1.57
C VAL A 121 -0.41 3.06 1.00
N CYS A 122 -0.75 4.35 0.91
CA CYS A 122 0.11 5.41 0.41
C CYS A 122 0.37 5.29 -1.11
N GLN A 123 1.61 5.30 -1.52
CA GLN A 123 2.08 5.27 -2.91
C GLN A 123 1.46 4.14 -3.77
N PRO A 124 1.24 2.90 -3.30
CA PRO A 124 0.57 1.83 -4.07
C PRO A 124 -0.83 2.16 -4.58
N SER A 125 -1.48 3.20 -4.07
CA SER A 125 -2.82 3.59 -4.55
C SER A 125 -2.86 3.84 -6.05
N VAL A 126 -1.79 4.41 -6.62
CA VAL A 126 -1.70 4.71 -8.07
C VAL A 126 -1.51 3.43 -8.89
N PRO A 127 -0.48 2.59 -8.68
CA PRO A 127 -0.34 1.36 -9.46
C PRO A 127 -1.47 0.36 -9.19
N LEU A 128 -2.09 0.35 -8.00
CA LEU A 128 -3.22 -0.54 -7.72
C LEU A 128 -4.47 -0.18 -8.52
N ILE A 129 -4.89 1.10 -8.51
CA ILE A 129 -6.05 1.52 -9.31
C ILE A 129 -5.78 1.33 -10.81
N ALA A 130 -4.54 1.55 -11.26
CA ALA A 130 -4.14 1.30 -12.64
C ALA A 130 -4.23 -0.20 -13.00
N ALA A 131 -3.73 -1.09 -12.12
CA ALA A 131 -3.85 -2.54 -12.30
C ALA A 131 -5.32 -2.99 -12.42
N VAL A 132 -6.19 -2.47 -11.54
CA VAL A 132 -7.64 -2.78 -11.59
C VAL A 132 -8.25 -2.28 -12.92
N ALA A 133 -7.90 -1.08 -13.38
CA ALA A 133 -8.38 -0.55 -14.66
C ALA A 133 -7.95 -1.43 -15.84
N VAL A 134 -6.69 -1.86 -15.88
CA VAL A 134 -6.14 -2.76 -16.90
C VAL A 134 -6.86 -4.11 -16.88
N MET A 135 -7.04 -4.71 -15.71
CA MET A 135 -7.74 -5.99 -15.55
C MET A 135 -9.21 -5.91 -15.97
N GLU A 136 -9.92 -4.85 -15.58
CA GLU A 136 -11.34 -4.70 -15.94
C GLU A 136 -11.52 -4.40 -17.43
N ARG A 137 -10.64 -3.62 -18.04
CA ARG A 137 -10.61 -3.42 -19.50
C ARG A 137 -10.43 -4.74 -20.25
N ALA A 138 -9.58 -5.62 -19.73
CA ALA A 138 -9.35 -6.94 -20.31
C ALA A 138 -10.45 -7.97 -19.97
N GLY A 139 -11.44 -7.60 -19.17
CA GLY A 139 -12.47 -8.55 -18.71
C GLY A 139 -11.93 -9.63 -17.76
N ASP A 140 -10.76 -9.41 -17.14
CA ASP A 140 -10.08 -10.40 -16.32
C ASP A 140 -10.95 -10.82 -15.12
N PRO A 141 -11.30 -12.10 -14.97
CA PRO A 141 -12.13 -12.58 -13.87
C PRO A 141 -11.48 -12.46 -12.50
N ALA A 142 -10.14 -12.39 -12.46
CA ALA A 142 -9.36 -12.22 -11.23
C ALA A 142 -9.27 -10.75 -10.77
N SER A 143 -9.93 -9.82 -11.48
CA SER A 143 -10.01 -8.43 -11.01
C SER A 143 -10.59 -8.36 -9.60
N PRO A 144 -10.01 -7.56 -8.69
CA PRO A 144 -10.45 -7.46 -7.30
C PRO A 144 -11.93 -7.11 -7.16
N ALA A 145 -12.58 -7.67 -6.15
CA ALA A 145 -13.98 -7.35 -5.81
C ALA A 145 -14.13 -5.96 -5.20
N SER A 146 -13.09 -5.49 -4.51
CA SER A 146 -13.00 -4.14 -3.98
C SER A 146 -11.56 -3.68 -3.87
N MET A 147 -11.36 -2.37 -3.93
CA MET A 147 -10.10 -1.71 -3.62
C MET A 147 -10.32 -0.61 -2.58
N THR A 148 -9.45 -0.59 -1.57
CA THR A 148 -9.36 0.50 -0.59
C THR A 148 -8.04 1.23 -0.82
N LEU A 149 -8.08 2.53 -1.04
CA LEU A 149 -6.92 3.40 -1.27
C LEU A 149 -6.76 4.31 -0.06
N MET A 150 -5.59 4.30 0.56
CA MET A 150 -5.34 4.99 1.82
C MET A 150 -4.18 5.96 1.70
N GLY A 151 -4.43 7.27 1.81
CA GLY A 151 -3.40 8.30 1.80
C GLY A 151 -2.53 8.29 0.55
N GLY A 152 -3.12 7.99 -0.61
CA GLY A 152 -2.40 7.83 -1.87
C GLY A 152 -2.44 9.06 -2.77
N PRO A 153 -1.36 9.31 -3.54
CA PRO A 153 -1.23 10.51 -4.37
C PRO A 153 -1.96 10.36 -5.73
N ILE A 154 -3.28 10.15 -5.71
CA ILE A 154 -4.08 9.99 -6.94
C ILE A 154 -4.12 11.28 -7.74
N ASP A 155 -4.39 12.43 -7.09
CA ASP A 155 -4.30 13.74 -7.72
C ASP A 155 -3.54 14.71 -6.82
N THR A 156 -2.23 14.78 -7.00
CA THR A 156 -1.33 15.58 -6.17
C THR A 156 -1.49 17.10 -6.36
N ARG A 157 -2.34 17.54 -7.30
CA ARG A 157 -2.71 18.95 -7.46
C ARG A 157 -3.72 19.41 -6.42
N ARG A 158 -4.43 18.47 -5.76
CA ARG A 158 -5.35 18.77 -4.65
C ARG A 158 -4.55 18.87 -3.35
N SER A 159 -4.69 20.00 -2.66
CA SER A 159 -3.98 20.27 -1.41
C SER A 159 -2.49 19.85 -1.46
N PRO A 160 -1.67 20.44 -2.36
CA PRO A 160 -0.30 20.02 -2.58
C PRO A 160 0.55 20.17 -1.31
N THR A 161 1.30 19.15 -0.99
CA THR A 161 2.20 19.09 0.17
C THR A 161 3.61 19.56 -0.20
N ALA A 162 4.51 19.60 0.80
CA ALA A 162 5.92 19.93 0.57
C ALA A 162 6.58 18.93 -0.40
N VAL A 163 6.19 17.64 -0.35
CA VAL A 163 6.68 16.59 -1.27
C VAL A 163 6.29 16.90 -2.70
N ASN A 164 5.02 17.23 -2.93
CA ASN A 164 4.50 17.56 -4.26
C ASN A 164 5.22 18.79 -4.82
N THR A 165 5.31 19.86 -4.03
CA THR A 165 5.98 21.11 -4.41
C THR A 165 7.47 20.89 -4.74
N LEU A 166 8.17 20.05 -3.98
CA LEU A 166 9.57 19.72 -4.25
C LEU A 166 9.71 18.99 -5.59
N ALA A 167 8.86 18.00 -5.85
CA ALA A 167 8.90 17.22 -7.09
C ALA A 167 8.65 18.10 -8.32
N GLU A 168 7.61 18.94 -8.28
CA GLU A 168 7.29 19.88 -9.37
C GLU A 168 8.41 20.90 -9.65
N ARG A 169 8.99 21.49 -8.58
CA ARG A 169 10.04 22.50 -8.72
C ARG A 169 11.36 21.95 -9.24
N ARG A 170 11.71 20.72 -8.87
CA ARG A 170 13.00 20.11 -9.20
C ARG A 170 12.96 19.35 -10.52
N GLY A 171 11.87 18.65 -10.79
CA GLY A 171 11.71 17.79 -11.95
C GLY A 171 12.56 16.51 -11.93
N PRO A 172 12.24 15.52 -12.80
CA PRO A 172 12.88 14.21 -12.80
C PRO A 172 14.40 14.26 -12.99
N ASP A 173 14.89 15.14 -13.85
CA ASP A 173 16.33 15.28 -14.14
C ASP A 173 17.16 15.69 -12.92
N TRP A 174 16.59 16.49 -12.02
CA TRP A 174 17.27 16.85 -10.79
C TRP A 174 17.39 15.65 -9.87
N PHE A 175 16.32 14.85 -9.71
CA PHE A 175 16.34 13.64 -8.92
C PHE A 175 17.31 12.62 -9.48
N ALA A 176 17.33 12.42 -10.80
CA ALA A 176 18.28 11.52 -11.46
C ALA A 176 19.75 11.89 -11.15
N ARG A 177 20.07 13.17 -11.16
CA ARG A 177 21.45 13.63 -10.94
C ARG A 177 21.86 13.70 -9.47
N ASN A 178 20.91 13.91 -8.54
CA ASN A 178 21.24 14.19 -7.15
C ASN A 178 20.84 13.09 -6.17
N CYS A 179 19.97 12.19 -6.58
CA CYS A 179 19.40 11.18 -5.67
C CYS A 179 19.71 9.74 -6.08
N ILE A 180 20.12 9.50 -7.34
CA ILE A 180 20.44 8.16 -7.81
C ILE A 180 21.92 7.86 -7.59
N VAL A 181 22.18 6.66 -7.05
CA VAL A 181 23.53 6.14 -6.83
C VAL A 181 23.65 4.71 -7.36
N ARG A 182 24.88 4.23 -7.52
CA ARG A 182 25.12 2.83 -7.88
C ARG A 182 25.42 2.01 -6.64
N VAL A 183 24.79 0.85 -6.57
CA VAL A 183 25.02 -0.13 -5.50
C VAL A 183 26.48 -0.54 -5.50
N PRO A 184 27.21 -0.41 -4.36
CA PRO A 184 28.61 -0.77 -4.25
C PRO A 184 28.81 -2.28 -4.08
N PHE A 185 30.04 -2.76 -4.31
CA PHE A 185 30.46 -4.09 -3.88
C PHE A 185 30.49 -4.15 -2.34
N PRO A 186 30.09 -5.25 -1.68
CA PRO A 186 29.82 -6.59 -2.21
C PRO A 186 28.33 -6.96 -2.35
N TYR A 187 27.43 -6.02 -2.43
CA TYR A 187 26.00 -6.34 -2.52
C TYR A 187 25.64 -7.10 -3.80
N PRO A 188 24.66 -8.01 -3.78
CA PRO A 188 24.21 -8.76 -4.97
C PRO A 188 23.84 -7.88 -6.16
N GLY A 189 23.21 -6.73 -5.91
CA GLY A 189 22.83 -5.75 -6.92
C GLY A 189 23.96 -4.81 -7.36
N PHE A 190 25.22 -5.17 -7.14
CA PHE A 190 26.39 -4.35 -7.53
C PHE A 190 26.23 -3.75 -8.93
N GLY A 191 26.41 -2.42 -9.00
CA GLY A 191 26.28 -1.65 -10.24
C GLY A 191 24.84 -1.21 -10.60
N ARG A 192 23.80 -1.71 -9.93
CA ARG A 192 22.42 -1.26 -10.11
C ARG A 192 22.29 0.21 -9.71
N GLU A 193 21.56 0.99 -10.49
CA GLU A 193 21.18 2.35 -10.12
C GLU A 193 19.96 2.29 -9.22
N VAL A 194 20.05 2.96 -8.05
CA VAL A 194 19.01 2.95 -7.01
C VAL A 194 18.82 4.34 -6.42
N TYR A 195 17.61 4.58 -5.93
CA TYR A 195 17.31 5.64 -4.97
C TYR A 195 17.49 5.09 -3.56
N PRO A 196 18.51 5.55 -2.80
CA PRO A 196 18.81 4.98 -1.49
C PRO A 196 17.74 5.28 -0.45
N GLY A 197 17.34 4.24 0.31
CA GLY A 197 16.35 4.38 1.37
C GLY A 197 16.71 5.40 2.45
N PHE A 198 18.00 5.57 2.76
CA PHE A 198 18.43 6.57 3.74
C PHE A 198 18.20 8.01 3.29
N LEU A 199 18.25 8.31 1.98
CA LEU A 199 17.90 9.65 1.47
C LEU A 199 16.41 9.92 1.64
N GLN A 200 15.57 8.92 1.39
CA GLN A 200 14.14 9.04 1.60
C GLN A 200 13.81 9.26 3.07
N LEU A 201 14.39 8.47 3.96
CA LEU A 201 14.24 8.64 5.41
C LEU A 201 14.64 10.05 5.86
N SER A 202 15.80 10.52 5.38
CA SER A 202 16.29 11.88 5.66
C SER A 202 15.30 12.96 5.19
N GLY A 203 14.68 12.77 4.04
CA GLY A 203 13.63 13.66 3.52
C GLY A 203 12.39 13.69 4.42
N PHE A 204 11.88 12.53 4.82
CA PHE A 204 10.73 12.44 5.73
C PHE A 204 11.03 13.03 7.12
N MET A 205 12.22 12.76 7.67
CA MET A 205 12.63 13.35 8.96
C MET A 205 12.76 14.87 8.87
N ALA A 206 13.33 15.39 7.78
CA ALA A 206 13.49 16.83 7.60
C ALA A 206 12.16 17.58 7.48
N MET A 207 11.14 16.96 6.87
CA MET A 207 9.79 17.55 6.76
C MET A 207 9.04 17.60 8.10
N ASN A 208 9.37 16.72 9.04
CA ASN A 208 8.66 16.55 10.32
C ASN A 208 9.61 16.61 11.54
N LEU A 209 10.70 17.35 11.44
CA LEU A 209 11.77 17.36 12.45
C LEU A 209 11.24 17.64 13.87
N ASP A 210 10.41 18.66 14.03
CA ASP A 210 9.84 19.05 15.33
C ASP A 210 9.00 17.90 15.93
N ARG A 211 8.26 17.19 15.11
CA ARG A 211 7.43 16.06 15.54
C ARG A 211 8.29 14.88 15.97
N HIS A 212 9.37 14.57 15.24
CA HIS A 212 10.30 13.51 15.62
C HIS A 212 11.04 13.85 16.90
N VAL A 213 11.51 15.09 17.06
CA VAL A 213 12.16 15.57 18.28
C VAL A 213 11.21 15.46 19.47
N ASN A 214 9.97 15.95 19.34
CA ASN A 214 8.97 15.86 20.41
C ASN A 214 8.64 14.41 20.76
N ALA A 215 8.48 13.53 19.80
CA ALA A 215 8.22 12.12 20.03
C ALA A 215 9.37 11.42 20.81
N HIS A 216 10.62 11.73 20.48
CA HIS A 216 11.76 11.23 21.26
C HIS A 216 11.84 11.81 22.68
N LEU A 217 11.45 13.08 22.87
CA LEU A 217 11.34 13.68 24.20
C LEU A 217 10.22 13.01 25.01
N GLU A 218 9.07 12.74 24.42
CA GLU A 218 7.98 11.98 25.06
C GLU A 218 8.44 10.57 25.46
N MET A 219 9.15 9.85 24.59
CA MET A 219 9.74 8.56 24.94
C MET A 219 10.68 8.66 26.13
N PHE A 220 11.53 9.68 26.17
CA PHE A 220 12.42 9.92 27.30
C PHE A 220 11.64 10.16 28.59
N HIS A 221 10.55 10.94 28.55
CA HIS A 221 9.68 11.15 29.70
C HIS A 221 9.03 9.85 30.19
N HIS A 222 8.51 9.01 29.27
CA HIS A 222 7.96 7.69 29.64
C HIS A 222 9.01 6.80 30.32
N LEU A 223 10.26 6.81 29.85
CA LEU A 223 11.35 6.06 30.50
C LEU A 223 11.65 6.60 31.91
N VAL A 224 11.66 7.92 32.09
CA VAL A 224 11.91 8.57 33.41
C VAL A 224 10.75 8.28 34.37
N GLU A 225 9.52 8.24 33.90
CA GLU A 225 8.31 7.96 34.69
C GLU A 225 8.12 6.47 34.97
N GLY A 226 8.95 5.58 34.37
CA GLY A 226 8.87 4.14 34.55
C GLY A 226 7.78 3.46 33.73
N ASP A 227 7.19 4.17 32.73
CA ASP A 227 6.27 3.59 31.75
C ASP A 227 7.05 2.89 30.62
N GLY A 228 7.60 1.72 30.94
CA GLY A 228 8.39 0.92 30.03
C GLY A 228 7.59 0.43 28.81
N ASP A 229 6.29 0.17 28.96
CA ASP A 229 5.43 -0.35 27.87
C ASP A 229 5.22 0.68 26.77
N SER A 230 5.03 1.96 27.12
CA SER A 230 4.90 3.05 26.15
C SER A 230 6.22 3.36 25.46
N ALA A 231 7.32 3.31 26.20
CA ALA A 231 8.66 3.48 25.66
C ALA A 231 9.04 2.34 24.68
N GLU A 232 8.69 1.09 25.00
CA GLU A 232 8.96 -0.08 24.14
C GLU A 232 8.18 0.01 22.81
N LYS A 233 6.89 0.31 22.86
CA LYS A 233 6.07 0.52 21.64
C LYS A 233 6.62 1.65 20.77
N HIS A 234 7.13 2.71 21.38
CA HIS A 234 7.76 3.80 20.66
C HIS A 234 9.06 3.35 19.98
N ARG A 235 9.90 2.58 20.70
CA ARG A 235 11.12 2.01 20.16
C ARG A 235 10.84 1.06 19.00
N GLU A 236 9.89 0.13 19.16
CA GLU A 236 9.48 -0.78 18.10
C GLU A 236 9.03 -0.03 16.82
N PHE A 237 8.23 1.02 16.98
CA PHE A 237 7.82 1.84 15.84
C PHE A 237 9.02 2.50 15.14
N TYR A 238 9.97 3.07 15.91
CA TYR A 238 11.14 3.72 15.31
C TYR A 238 12.13 2.72 14.72
N ASP A 239 12.27 1.54 15.27
CA ASP A 239 13.08 0.46 14.70
C ASP A 239 12.57 0.09 13.30
N GLU A 240 11.25 -0.05 13.12
CA GLU A 240 10.63 -0.28 11.81
C GLU A 240 10.72 0.93 10.88
N TYR A 241 10.51 2.14 11.42
CA TYR A 241 10.60 3.39 10.66
C TYR A 241 12.01 3.69 10.16
N MET A 242 13.04 3.30 10.92
CA MET A 242 14.44 3.47 10.56
C MET A 242 14.96 2.35 9.65
N ALA A 243 14.25 1.23 9.56
CA ALA A 243 14.58 0.15 8.65
C ALA A 243 14.16 0.52 7.23
N VAL A 244 15.14 0.83 6.37
CA VAL A 244 14.90 1.31 5.01
C VAL A 244 15.57 0.45 3.96
N MET A 245 15.00 0.44 2.75
CA MET A 245 15.48 -0.28 1.59
C MET A 245 15.70 0.67 0.40
N ASP A 246 16.60 0.30 -0.49
CA ASP A 246 16.84 1.02 -1.73
C ASP A 246 15.76 0.67 -2.78
N LEU A 247 15.36 1.64 -3.58
CA LEU A 247 14.40 1.47 -4.68
C LEU A 247 15.15 1.43 -6.02
N ASP A 248 14.67 0.65 -6.99
CA ASP A 248 15.21 0.72 -8.35
C ASP A 248 15.00 2.14 -8.93
N ALA A 249 16.04 2.68 -9.57
CA ALA A 249 16.02 4.04 -10.07
C ALA A 249 14.95 4.26 -11.14
N ALA A 250 14.70 3.26 -12.00
CA ALA A 250 13.68 3.36 -13.05
C ALA A 250 12.28 3.56 -12.43
N TYR A 251 11.95 2.75 -11.42
CA TYR A 251 10.69 2.88 -10.68
C TYR A 251 10.55 4.24 -10.01
N TYR A 252 11.59 4.67 -9.28
CA TYR A 252 11.55 5.94 -8.55
C TYR A 252 11.35 7.12 -9.49
N LEU A 253 12.16 7.23 -10.55
CA LEU A 253 12.14 8.35 -11.49
C LEU A 253 10.85 8.37 -12.31
N GLN A 254 10.36 7.22 -12.78
CA GLN A 254 9.09 7.13 -13.50
C GLN A 254 7.92 7.51 -12.60
N THR A 255 7.96 7.12 -11.31
CA THR A 255 6.93 7.52 -10.34
C THR A 255 6.94 9.03 -10.11
N VAL A 256 8.13 9.64 -9.90
CA VAL A 256 8.25 11.09 -9.74
C VAL A 256 7.68 11.82 -10.97
N GLU A 257 8.07 11.41 -12.16
CA GLU A 257 7.60 12.02 -13.40
C GLU A 257 6.10 11.86 -13.59
N THR A 258 5.60 10.61 -13.54
CA THR A 258 4.23 10.26 -13.91
C THR A 258 3.22 10.80 -12.89
N VAL A 259 3.51 10.64 -11.59
CA VAL A 259 2.57 10.96 -10.51
C VAL A 259 2.68 12.40 -10.06
N PHE A 260 3.91 12.86 -9.77
CA PHE A 260 4.13 14.12 -9.07
C PHE A 260 4.41 15.32 -10.00
N VAL A 261 4.91 15.11 -11.22
CA VAL A 261 5.22 16.17 -12.15
C VAL A 261 4.19 16.29 -13.26
N ARG A 262 3.89 15.18 -13.93
CA ARG A 262 2.92 15.17 -15.03
C ARG A 262 1.48 15.05 -14.56
N HIS A 263 1.24 14.49 -13.37
CA HIS A 263 -0.10 14.15 -12.86
C HIS A 263 -0.88 13.31 -13.88
N ALA A 264 -0.22 12.32 -14.45
CA ALA A 264 -0.69 11.64 -15.65
C ALA A 264 -2.00 10.87 -15.43
N LEU A 265 -2.18 10.26 -14.24
CA LEU A 265 -3.38 9.48 -13.92
C LEU A 265 -4.65 10.37 -13.92
N PRO A 266 -4.74 11.46 -13.13
CA PRO A 266 -5.94 12.29 -13.11
C PRO A 266 -6.16 13.12 -14.39
N LYS A 267 -5.14 13.24 -15.26
CA LYS A 267 -5.28 13.85 -16.58
C LYS A 267 -5.72 12.86 -17.66
N GLY A 268 -5.81 11.56 -17.35
CA GLY A 268 -6.09 10.52 -18.33
C GLY A 268 -4.95 10.30 -19.32
N GLU A 269 -3.71 10.58 -18.91
CA GLU A 269 -2.50 10.45 -19.75
C GLU A 269 -1.59 9.30 -19.31
N MET A 270 -1.88 8.68 -18.17
CA MET A 270 -1.08 7.57 -17.65
C MET A 270 -1.13 6.38 -18.61
N ARG A 271 0.03 5.77 -18.85
CA ARG A 271 0.15 4.59 -19.69
C ARG A 271 0.77 3.44 -18.91
N HIS A 272 0.36 2.24 -19.29
CA HIS A 272 0.95 0.98 -18.85
C HIS A 272 1.33 0.19 -20.09
N ARG A 273 2.59 -0.17 -20.25
CA ARG A 273 3.12 -0.85 -21.46
C ARG A 273 2.71 -0.16 -22.76
N GLY A 274 2.67 1.16 -22.76
CA GLY A 274 2.26 1.97 -23.92
C GLY A 274 0.76 2.18 -24.09
N GLU A 275 -0.09 1.38 -23.45
CA GLU A 275 -1.55 1.47 -23.51
C GLU A 275 -2.08 2.45 -22.46
N LEU A 276 -3.13 3.22 -22.81
CA LEU A 276 -3.73 4.19 -21.89
C LEU A 276 -4.40 3.48 -20.71
N VAL A 277 -4.13 3.94 -19.50
CA VAL A 277 -4.85 3.55 -18.28
C VAL A 277 -6.13 4.37 -18.18
N ASP A 278 -7.26 3.76 -18.48
CA ASP A 278 -8.58 4.39 -18.45
C ASP A 278 -9.37 3.93 -17.22
N LEU A 279 -9.51 4.84 -16.24
CA LEU A 279 -10.24 4.55 -14.99
C LEU A 279 -11.76 4.40 -15.21
N SER A 280 -12.29 4.83 -16.36
CA SER A 280 -13.70 4.62 -16.72
C SER A 280 -14.03 3.17 -17.03
N THR A 281 -13.01 2.33 -17.26
CA THR A 281 -13.18 0.88 -17.44
C THR A 281 -13.54 0.17 -16.14
N ILE A 282 -13.27 0.76 -14.98
CA ILE A 282 -13.58 0.17 -13.68
C ILE A 282 -15.08 0.27 -13.41
N ARG A 283 -15.74 -0.88 -13.33
CA ARG A 283 -17.20 -1.01 -13.13
C ARG A 283 -17.54 -2.01 -12.02
N ARG A 284 -16.74 -3.10 -11.92
CA ARG A 284 -17.03 -4.26 -11.05
C ARG A 284 -16.43 -4.11 -9.66
N ALA A 285 -15.25 -3.53 -9.55
CA ALA A 285 -14.60 -3.32 -8.25
C ALA A 285 -15.30 -2.22 -7.46
N ALA A 286 -15.62 -2.46 -6.19
CA ALA A 286 -16.04 -1.40 -5.28
C ALA A 286 -14.83 -0.55 -4.87
N LEU A 287 -15.03 0.74 -4.60
CA LEU A 287 -13.95 1.68 -4.27
C LEU A 287 -14.18 2.35 -2.92
N MET A 288 -13.19 2.26 -2.04
CA MET A 288 -13.12 3.07 -0.82
C MET A 288 -11.84 3.90 -0.82
N THR A 289 -11.95 5.17 -0.41
CA THR A 289 -10.79 6.04 -0.17
C THR A 289 -10.76 6.46 1.29
N VAL A 290 -9.55 6.49 1.88
CA VAL A 290 -9.32 6.88 3.27
C VAL A 290 -8.24 7.94 3.32
N GLU A 291 -8.50 9.04 4.01
CA GLU A 291 -7.55 10.15 4.18
C GLU A 291 -7.43 10.57 5.64
N GLY A 292 -6.32 11.20 6.01
CA GLY A 292 -6.12 11.83 7.30
C GLY A 292 -6.23 13.35 7.20
N GLU A 293 -6.95 13.98 8.12
CA GLU A 293 -7.12 15.44 8.13
C GLU A 293 -5.78 16.20 8.19
N LYS A 294 -4.80 15.63 8.91
CA LYS A 294 -3.48 16.23 9.13
C LYS A 294 -2.38 15.51 8.33
N ASP A 295 -2.75 14.91 7.19
CA ASP A 295 -1.79 14.22 6.34
C ASP A 295 -0.92 15.25 5.60
N ASP A 296 0.37 15.26 5.90
CA ASP A 296 1.38 16.15 5.37
C ASP A 296 2.19 15.55 4.22
N ILE A 297 1.91 14.29 3.87
CA ILE A 297 2.51 13.56 2.75
C ILE A 297 1.54 13.50 1.57
N SER A 298 0.30 13.08 1.81
CA SER A 298 -0.78 13.06 0.81
C SER A 298 -1.93 13.95 1.30
N GLY A 299 -2.00 15.17 0.78
CA GLY A 299 -2.97 16.17 1.23
C GLY A 299 -4.42 15.75 1.01
N VAL A 300 -5.30 16.29 1.82
CA VAL A 300 -6.76 16.00 1.77
C VAL A 300 -7.30 16.25 0.36
N GLY A 301 -8.04 15.29 -0.17
CA GLY A 301 -8.60 15.31 -1.51
C GLY A 301 -7.75 14.59 -2.56
N GLN A 302 -6.46 14.33 -2.28
CA GLN A 302 -5.59 13.62 -3.24
C GLN A 302 -6.06 12.19 -3.49
N THR A 303 -6.33 11.44 -2.43
CA THR A 303 -6.83 10.06 -2.57
C THR A 303 -8.30 10.06 -2.97
N GLN A 304 -9.10 10.97 -2.42
CA GLN A 304 -10.52 11.12 -2.74
C GLN A 304 -10.76 11.33 -4.24
N ALA A 305 -9.81 11.92 -4.97
CA ALA A 305 -9.90 12.10 -6.42
C ALA A 305 -10.27 10.82 -7.18
N ALA A 306 -9.89 9.64 -6.67
CA ALA A 306 -10.26 8.35 -7.27
C ALA A 306 -11.79 8.17 -7.36
N ILE A 307 -12.55 8.70 -6.42
CA ILE A 307 -14.03 8.66 -6.42
C ILE A 307 -14.60 9.37 -7.66
N ASP A 308 -14.02 10.52 -8.01
CA ASP A 308 -14.46 11.33 -9.15
C ASP A 308 -13.99 10.74 -10.47
N LEU A 309 -12.79 10.16 -10.50
CA LEU A 309 -12.16 9.61 -11.70
C LEU A 309 -12.77 8.27 -12.13
N CYS A 310 -13.21 7.43 -11.19
CA CYS A 310 -13.87 6.15 -11.49
C CYS A 310 -15.36 6.36 -11.77
N VAL A 311 -15.69 7.05 -12.86
CA VAL A 311 -17.05 7.53 -13.17
C VAL A 311 -18.09 6.41 -13.33
N ASN A 312 -17.67 5.21 -13.75
CA ASN A 312 -18.56 4.09 -14.04
C ASN A 312 -18.75 3.11 -12.87
N ILE A 313 -18.10 3.34 -11.72
CA ILE A 313 -18.45 2.62 -10.50
C ILE A 313 -19.75 3.22 -9.96
N PRO A 314 -20.81 2.43 -9.68
CA PRO A 314 -22.06 2.92 -9.07
C PRO A 314 -21.80 3.63 -7.74
N GLN A 315 -22.57 4.69 -7.44
CA GLN A 315 -22.34 5.53 -6.26
C GLN A 315 -22.48 4.73 -4.96
N GLU A 316 -23.38 3.77 -4.87
CA GLU A 316 -23.58 2.89 -3.71
C GLU A 316 -22.39 1.95 -3.45
N ARG A 317 -21.48 1.81 -4.42
CA ARG A 317 -20.24 1.04 -4.32
C ARG A 317 -19.01 1.90 -4.09
N LYS A 318 -19.19 3.20 -3.93
CA LYS A 318 -18.13 4.16 -3.61
C LYS A 318 -18.25 4.62 -2.16
N ARG A 319 -17.15 4.69 -1.43
CA ARG A 319 -17.08 5.28 -0.09
C ARG A 319 -15.86 6.17 0.04
N HIS A 320 -16.01 7.27 0.73
CA HIS A 320 -14.90 8.11 1.16
C HIS A 320 -14.96 8.28 2.67
N TYR A 321 -13.80 8.22 3.33
CA TYR A 321 -13.68 8.45 4.75
C TYR A 321 -12.48 9.34 5.06
N LEU A 322 -12.74 10.49 5.71
CA LEU A 322 -11.74 11.39 6.25
C LEU A 322 -11.62 11.17 7.76
N GLN A 323 -10.48 10.68 8.21
CA GLN A 323 -10.20 10.52 9.64
C GLN A 323 -9.68 11.82 10.22
N LEU A 324 -10.46 12.42 11.15
CA LEU A 324 -10.09 13.66 11.82
C LEU A 324 -8.93 13.44 12.81
N GLY A 325 -8.08 14.44 12.92
CA GLY A 325 -7.02 14.54 13.93
C GLY A 325 -5.84 13.59 13.75
N VAL A 326 -5.70 12.91 12.57
CA VAL A 326 -4.57 12.04 12.28
C VAL A 326 -3.76 12.54 11.09
N GLY A 327 -2.45 12.32 11.14
CA GLY A 327 -1.52 12.47 10.02
C GLY A 327 -1.39 11.18 9.22
N HIS A 328 -0.45 11.15 8.28
CA HIS A 328 -0.27 10.05 7.32
C HIS A 328 -0.21 8.67 7.97
N TYR A 329 0.66 8.47 8.95
CA TYR A 329 0.82 7.17 9.62
C TYR A 329 -0.41 6.75 10.44
N GLY A 330 -1.20 7.72 10.93
CA GLY A 330 -2.40 7.47 11.73
C GLY A 330 -3.57 6.88 10.95
N ILE A 331 -3.53 6.90 9.61
CA ILE A 331 -4.58 6.30 8.79
C ILE A 331 -4.43 4.78 8.62
N PHE A 332 -3.25 4.22 8.86
CA PHE A 332 -3.00 2.78 8.72
C PHE A 332 -2.34 2.15 9.96
N ASN A 333 -2.07 2.92 11.01
CA ASN A 333 -1.51 2.43 12.26
C ASN A 333 -2.08 3.17 13.48
N GLY A 334 -1.88 2.59 14.66
CA GLY A 334 -2.26 3.21 15.93
C GLY A 334 -3.71 2.96 16.37
N SER A 335 -4.09 3.61 17.48
CA SER A 335 -5.37 3.34 18.14
C SER A 335 -6.59 3.78 17.32
N ARG A 336 -6.49 4.92 16.62
CA ARG A 336 -7.61 5.41 15.78
C ARG A 336 -7.81 4.52 14.55
N PHE A 337 -6.72 4.06 13.93
CA PHE A 337 -6.82 3.06 12.86
C PHE A 337 -7.59 1.83 13.35
N ARG A 338 -7.16 1.22 14.45
CA ARG A 338 -7.80 0.01 14.98
C ARG A 338 -9.26 0.19 15.37
N LYS A 339 -9.60 1.34 15.98
CA LYS A 339 -10.94 1.58 16.52
C LYS A 339 -11.94 2.16 15.52
N GLU A 340 -11.47 2.93 14.54
CA GLU A 340 -12.34 3.73 13.68
C GLU A 340 -12.22 3.37 12.20
N ILE A 341 -10.98 3.20 11.67
CA ILE A 341 -10.75 2.98 10.24
C ILE A 341 -10.90 1.51 9.85
N ALA A 342 -10.20 0.60 10.54
CA ALA A 342 -10.23 -0.83 10.21
C ALA A 342 -11.65 -1.44 10.26
N PRO A 343 -12.52 -1.09 11.25
CA PRO A 343 -13.91 -1.56 11.23
C PRO A 343 -14.70 -1.10 9.99
N ARG A 344 -14.48 0.14 9.52
CA ARG A 344 -15.14 0.68 8.32
C ARG A 344 -14.69 -0.02 7.04
N ILE A 345 -13.40 -0.31 6.94
CA ILE A 345 -12.85 -1.08 5.81
C ILE A 345 -13.42 -2.50 5.81
N ARG A 346 -13.50 -3.14 6.97
CA ARG A 346 -14.11 -4.47 7.12
C ARG A 346 -15.58 -4.49 6.68
N GLU A 347 -16.36 -3.50 7.11
CA GLU A 347 -17.77 -3.35 6.70
C GLU A 347 -17.87 -3.18 5.17
N PHE A 348 -17.06 -2.26 4.60
CA PHE A 348 -17.02 -2.03 3.16
C PHE A 348 -16.69 -3.30 2.37
N ILE A 349 -15.68 -4.06 2.77
CA ILE A 349 -15.31 -5.34 2.15
C ILE A 349 -16.45 -6.36 2.23
N SER A 350 -17.11 -6.46 3.39
CA SER A 350 -18.26 -7.36 3.58
C SER A 350 -19.43 -7.01 2.65
N ASP A 351 -19.71 -5.71 2.45
CA ASP A 351 -20.77 -5.26 1.54
C ASP A 351 -20.41 -5.56 0.08
N ALA A 352 -19.16 -5.30 -0.34
CA ALA A 352 -18.69 -5.60 -1.68
C ALA A 352 -18.75 -7.11 -2.01
N GLY A 353 -18.40 -7.96 -1.05
CA GLY A 353 -18.50 -9.42 -1.19
C GLY A 353 -19.94 -9.90 -1.35
N ARG A 354 -20.90 -9.34 -0.59
CA ARG A 354 -22.33 -9.67 -0.70
C ARG A 354 -22.92 -9.30 -2.05
N VAL A 355 -22.57 -8.16 -2.60
CA VAL A 355 -23.03 -7.71 -3.92
C VAL A 355 -22.54 -8.67 -5.01
N ARG A 356 -21.25 -9.01 -5.01
CA ARG A 356 -20.67 -9.93 -5.99
C ARG A 356 -21.32 -11.33 -5.93
N ALA A 357 -21.58 -11.85 -4.74
CA ALA A 357 -22.23 -13.14 -4.55
C ALA A 357 -23.69 -13.16 -5.08
N ARG A 358 -24.41 -12.05 -5.01
CA ARG A 358 -25.77 -11.90 -5.55
C ARG A 358 -25.75 -11.86 -7.08
N SER A 359 -24.84 -11.06 -7.68
CA SER A 359 -24.71 -10.97 -9.14
C SER A 359 -24.30 -12.31 -9.76
N ALA A 360 -23.44 -13.08 -9.10
CA ALA A 360 -23.06 -14.42 -9.56
C ALA A 360 -24.23 -15.42 -9.53
N LYS A 361 -25.20 -15.26 -8.61
CA LYS A 361 -26.41 -16.13 -8.52
C LYS A 361 -27.53 -15.71 -9.48
N SER A 362 -27.62 -14.40 -9.82
CA SER A 362 -28.67 -13.89 -10.73
C SER A 362 -28.33 -14.05 -12.21
N GLY A 363 -27.10 -14.42 -12.55
CA GLY A 363 -26.66 -14.48 -13.96
C GLY A 363 -26.59 -13.11 -14.65
N GLU A 364 -26.82 -12.02 -13.91
CA GLU A 364 -26.67 -10.66 -14.40
C GLU A 364 -25.17 -10.33 -14.51
N VAL A 365 -24.68 -10.33 -15.73
CA VAL A 365 -23.42 -9.68 -16.04
C VAL A 365 -23.63 -8.20 -15.69
N VAL A 366 -22.93 -7.70 -14.66
CA VAL A 366 -22.89 -6.27 -14.37
C VAL A 366 -22.23 -5.60 -15.58
N ALA A 367 -23.06 -5.07 -16.45
CA ALA A 367 -22.69 -4.39 -17.67
C ALA A 367 -21.99 -3.05 -17.37
#